data_a286e005ac5a16754a2e8a783859ca59
#
_entry.id   a286e005ac5a16754a2e8a783859ca59
#
_cell.length_a   1.000
_cell.length_b   1.000
_cell.length_c   1.000
_cell.angle_alpha   90.00
_cell.angle_beta   90.00
_cell.angle_gamma   90.00
#
_symmetry.space_group_name_H-M   'P 1'
#
loop_
_entity.id
_entity.type
_entity.pdbx_description
1 polymer ?
#
loop_
_entity_poly.entity_id
_entity_poly.type
_entity_poly.pdbx_seq_one_letter_code
_entity_poly.pdbx_strand_id
1 'polypeptide(L)'
;AVGPGGGHVEVVGDLTADQAERHVFGPPREFGTGTQLLPAVKYFVERFKDAPWGFYVFITDGELHDLEAVKDYSTRLAEAVAARKRNPLKFVLIGVGPDVNEQQLEELDDLDTGTEIDLWDHKLAAEMRVLQEIFAEVVDKNARVSDHGRILDPAGGTVKDYSDTGLPAFLEFEMPAGVDYFTLDVNGSKIHQGLTDHARVPPSELAR
;
A
#
# COMPACT_ATOMS: atom_id res chain seq x y z
N ALA A 1 -9.18 -14.48 3.60
CA ALA A 1 -9.83 -15.07 4.77
C ALA A 1 -8.95 -16.16 5.38
N VAL A 2 -8.90 -16.23 6.71
CA VAL A 2 -8.16 -17.29 7.41
C VAL A 2 -9.20 -18.29 7.96
N GLY A 3 -9.11 -19.55 7.52
CA GLY A 3 -10.09 -20.60 7.82
C GLY A 3 -10.00 -21.17 9.25
N PRO A 4 -10.85 -22.17 9.60
CA PRO A 4 -10.93 -22.75 10.94
C PRO A 4 -9.60 -23.37 11.37
N GLY A 5 -9.19 -23.07 12.59
CA GLY A 5 -7.93 -23.54 13.15
C GLY A 5 -6.73 -22.62 12.91
N GLY A 6 -6.96 -21.45 12.32
CA GLY A 6 -5.97 -20.35 12.35
C GLY A 6 -4.80 -20.48 11.40
N GLY A 7 -4.89 -21.24 10.32
CA GLY A 7 -3.74 -21.42 9.43
C GLY A 7 -4.06 -21.45 7.93
N HIS A 8 -5.31 -21.39 7.54
CA HIS A 8 -5.69 -21.51 6.14
C HIS A 8 -5.82 -20.13 5.48
N VAL A 9 -5.06 -19.91 4.40
CA VAL A 9 -5.16 -18.72 3.55
C VAL A 9 -5.88 -19.09 2.27
N GLU A 10 -7.04 -18.51 2.02
CA GLU A 10 -7.74 -18.65 0.74
C GLU A 10 -7.16 -17.64 -0.26
N VAL A 11 -6.57 -18.15 -1.34
CA VAL A 11 -5.93 -17.36 -2.37
C VAL A 11 -6.90 -17.10 -3.50
N VAL A 12 -7.24 -15.84 -3.77
CA VAL A 12 -8.04 -15.43 -4.92
C VAL A 12 -7.23 -15.47 -6.22
N GLY A 13 -5.95 -15.12 -6.14
CA GLY A 13 -5.02 -15.10 -7.27
C GLY A 13 -4.49 -13.71 -7.59
N ASP A 14 -3.66 -13.65 -8.63
CA ASP A 14 -3.14 -12.39 -9.15
C ASP A 14 -4.13 -11.87 -10.20
N LEU A 15 -4.71 -10.72 -9.97
CA LEU A 15 -5.71 -10.10 -10.84
C LEU A 15 -5.15 -8.83 -11.46
N THR A 16 -5.38 -8.63 -12.76
CA THR A 16 -5.22 -7.30 -13.37
C THR A 16 -6.31 -6.35 -12.86
N ALA A 17 -6.16 -5.04 -13.06
CA ALA A 17 -7.17 -4.06 -12.66
C ALA A 17 -8.55 -4.40 -13.24
N ASP A 18 -8.62 -4.70 -14.54
CA ASP A 18 -9.86 -5.11 -15.22
C ASP A 18 -10.47 -6.41 -14.68
N GLN A 19 -9.63 -7.35 -14.24
CA GLN A 19 -10.10 -8.60 -13.63
C GLN A 19 -10.60 -8.35 -12.21
N ALA A 20 -9.92 -7.51 -11.43
CA ALA A 20 -10.33 -7.16 -10.07
C ALA A 20 -11.67 -6.41 -10.07
N GLU A 21 -11.87 -5.47 -11.01
CA GLU A 21 -13.13 -4.73 -11.17
C GLU A 21 -14.33 -5.65 -11.45
N ARG A 22 -14.12 -6.72 -12.19
CA ARG A 22 -15.17 -7.70 -12.54
C ARG A 22 -15.30 -8.85 -11.57
N HIS A 23 -14.34 -8.97 -10.65
CA HIS A 23 -14.34 -10.05 -9.67
C HIS A 23 -15.35 -9.79 -8.56
N VAL A 24 -16.22 -10.76 -8.33
CA VAL A 24 -17.15 -10.71 -7.19
C VAL A 24 -16.44 -11.28 -5.97
N PHE A 25 -16.04 -10.40 -5.07
CA PHE A 25 -15.48 -10.80 -3.79
C PHE A 25 -16.61 -11.30 -2.88
N GLY A 26 -16.72 -12.61 -2.76
CA GLY A 26 -17.69 -13.28 -1.87
C GLY A 26 -17.08 -13.58 -0.50
N PRO A 27 -17.91 -14.11 0.42
CA PRO A 27 -17.41 -14.59 1.70
C PRO A 27 -16.42 -15.75 1.50
N PRO A 28 -15.50 -15.98 2.44
CA PRO A 28 -14.58 -17.12 2.37
C PRO A 28 -15.37 -18.44 2.37
N ARG A 29 -14.80 -19.49 1.75
CA ARG A 29 -15.41 -20.82 1.70
C ARG A 29 -15.53 -21.45 3.09
N GLU A 30 -14.57 -21.11 3.95
CA GLU A 30 -14.53 -21.58 5.32
C GLU A 30 -14.33 -20.40 6.26
N PHE A 31 -15.20 -20.30 7.28
CA PHE A 31 -15.07 -19.30 8.33
C PHE A 31 -14.27 -19.86 9.50
N GLY A 32 -13.31 -19.07 9.98
CA GLY A 32 -12.62 -19.34 11.24
C GLY A 32 -13.39 -18.85 12.46
N THR A 33 -12.88 -19.17 13.64
CA THR A 33 -13.44 -18.72 14.93
C THR A 33 -12.79 -17.46 15.47
N GLY A 34 -11.96 -16.77 14.67
CA GLY A 34 -11.27 -15.54 15.04
C GLY A 34 -10.46 -15.00 13.90
N THR A 35 -9.87 -13.82 14.09
CA THR A 35 -9.02 -13.16 13.11
C THR A 35 -7.57 -13.49 13.39
N GLN A 36 -6.90 -14.16 12.46
CA GLN A 36 -5.48 -14.45 12.54
C GLN A 36 -4.78 -13.80 11.35
N LEU A 37 -3.85 -12.91 11.63
CA LEU A 37 -3.13 -12.13 10.63
C LEU A 37 -1.84 -12.81 10.16
N LEU A 38 -1.13 -13.49 11.06
CA LEU A 38 0.18 -14.08 10.78
C LEU A 38 0.22 -15.03 9.58
N PRO A 39 -0.76 -15.91 9.35
CA PRO A 39 -0.77 -16.78 8.18
C PRO A 39 -0.77 -16.00 6.86
N ALA A 40 -1.55 -14.91 6.77
CA ALA A 40 -1.59 -14.04 5.60
C ALA A 40 -0.27 -13.28 5.42
N VAL A 41 0.30 -12.73 6.50
CA VAL A 41 1.62 -12.07 6.47
C VAL A 41 2.69 -13.03 5.95
N LYS A 42 2.79 -14.23 6.52
CA LYS A 42 3.77 -15.25 6.08
C LYS A 42 3.58 -15.64 4.62
N TYR A 43 2.33 -15.81 4.18
CA TYR A 43 2.03 -16.15 2.80
C TYR A 43 2.60 -15.11 1.83
N PHE A 44 2.32 -13.82 2.04
CA PHE A 44 2.79 -12.76 1.15
C PHE A 44 4.31 -12.58 1.23
N VAL A 45 4.87 -12.58 2.44
CA VAL A 45 6.31 -12.44 2.65
C VAL A 45 7.08 -13.56 1.93
N GLU A 46 6.59 -14.80 1.95
CA GLU A 46 7.27 -15.90 1.27
C GLU A 46 7.01 -15.90 -0.24
N ARG A 47 5.78 -15.62 -0.67
CA ARG A 47 5.43 -15.58 -2.10
C ARG A 47 6.25 -14.57 -2.87
N PHE A 48 6.50 -13.40 -2.31
CA PHE A 48 7.18 -12.28 -2.97
C PHE A 48 8.57 -12.02 -2.40
N LYS A 49 9.23 -13.04 -1.85
CA LYS A 49 10.54 -12.91 -1.22
C LYS A 49 11.65 -12.36 -2.11
N ASP A 50 11.55 -12.61 -3.42
CA ASP A 50 12.52 -12.18 -4.42
C ASP A 50 12.20 -10.81 -5.03
N ALA A 51 11.04 -10.20 -4.68
CA ALA A 51 10.69 -8.86 -5.12
C ALA A 51 11.68 -7.85 -4.53
N PRO A 52 12.16 -6.86 -5.32
CA PRO A 52 13.14 -5.89 -4.85
C PRO A 52 12.59 -4.98 -3.74
N TRP A 53 11.26 -4.84 -3.66
CA TRP A 53 10.53 -4.15 -2.63
C TRP A 53 9.10 -4.71 -2.53
N GLY A 54 8.53 -4.76 -1.34
CA GLY A 54 7.19 -5.27 -1.09
C GLY A 54 6.32 -4.27 -0.34
N PHE A 55 5.07 -4.11 -0.81
CA PHE A 55 4.04 -3.33 -0.15
C PHE A 55 2.77 -4.18 -0.02
N TYR A 56 2.32 -4.39 1.20
CA TYR A 56 1.21 -5.28 1.48
C TYR A 56 0.15 -4.59 2.32
N VAL A 57 -1.09 -4.66 1.86
CA VAL A 57 -2.24 -4.10 2.57
C VAL A 57 -3.07 -5.25 3.14
N PHE A 58 -3.31 -5.19 4.44
CA PHE A 58 -4.20 -6.10 5.15
C PHE A 58 -5.43 -5.32 5.62
N ILE A 59 -6.59 -5.93 5.51
CA ILE A 59 -7.85 -5.34 5.95
C ILE A 59 -8.47 -6.28 6.97
N THR A 60 -8.82 -5.76 8.14
CA THR A 60 -9.46 -6.49 9.22
C THR A 60 -10.72 -5.78 9.70
N ASP A 61 -11.74 -6.55 10.07
CA ASP A 61 -13.00 -6.07 10.63
C ASP A 61 -13.18 -6.45 12.11
N GLY A 62 -12.14 -6.98 12.75
CA GLY A 62 -12.21 -7.44 14.12
C GLY A 62 -10.88 -7.44 14.86
N GLU A 63 -10.91 -7.95 16.07
CA GLU A 63 -9.76 -8.12 16.95
C GLU A 63 -8.80 -9.19 16.43
N LEU A 64 -7.49 -8.92 16.51
CA LEU A 64 -6.43 -9.86 16.14
C LEU A 64 -6.17 -10.84 17.30
N HIS A 65 -6.36 -12.14 17.05
CA HIS A 65 -6.19 -13.19 18.06
C HIS A 65 -4.73 -13.73 18.14
N ASP A 66 -3.88 -13.36 17.20
CA ASP A 66 -2.49 -13.79 17.10
C ASP A 66 -1.48 -12.64 17.12
N LEU A 67 -1.87 -11.49 17.72
CA LEU A 67 -1.08 -10.26 17.74
C LEU A 67 0.37 -10.47 18.19
N GLU A 68 0.59 -11.18 19.31
CA GLU A 68 1.94 -11.44 19.82
C GLU A 68 2.79 -12.27 18.83
N ALA A 69 2.18 -13.23 18.15
CA ALA A 69 2.87 -14.03 17.15
C ALA A 69 3.20 -13.19 15.89
N VAL A 70 2.37 -12.21 15.55
CA VAL A 70 2.64 -11.23 14.49
C VAL A 70 3.81 -10.34 14.87
N LYS A 71 3.83 -9.80 16.10
CA LYS A 71 4.93 -8.96 16.63
C LYS A 71 6.27 -9.72 16.61
N ASP A 72 6.28 -10.93 17.14
CA ASP A 72 7.48 -11.79 17.13
C ASP A 72 8.01 -12.07 15.72
N TYR A 73 7.11 -12.32 14.79
CA TYR A 73 7.49 -12.55 13.40
C TYR A 73 8.01 -11.28 12.75
N SER A 74 7.36 -10.14 12.99
CA SER A 74 7.74 -8.82 12.46
C SER A 74 9.11 -8.40 12.96
N THR A 75 9.43 -8.61 14.24
CA THR A 75 10.75 -8.32 14.80
C THR A 75 11.85 -9.09 14.07
N ARG A 76 11.70 -10.42 13.90
CA ARG A 76 12.67 -11.23 13.14
C ARG A 76 12.76 -10.81 11.67
N LEU A 77 11.66 -10.37 11.07
CA LEU A 77 11.63 -9.89 9.69
C LEU A 77 12.38 -8.57 9.56
N ALA A 78 12.16 -7.61 10.48
CA ALA A 78 12.89 -6.34 10.54
C ALA A 78 14.41 -6.56 10.68
N GLU A 79 14.82 -7.47 11.58
CA GLU A 79 16.22 -7.85 11.73
C GLU A 79 16.81 -8.40 10.42
N ALA A 80 16.04 -9.21 9.67
CA ALA A 80 16.49 -9.76 8.41
C ALA A 80 16.63 -8.69 7.31
N VAL A 81 15.72 -7.70 7.28
CA VAL A 81 15.80 -6.54 6.39
C VAL A 81 16.99 -5.65 6.76
N ALA A 82 17.16 -5.31 8.04
CA ALA A 82 18.28 -4.51 8.53
C ALA A 82 19.64 -5.17 8.21
N ALA A 83 19.71 -6.50 8.33
CA ALA A 83 20.88 -7.28 7.97
C ALA A 83 21.06 -7.51 6.45
N ARG A 84 20.20 -6.94 5.59
CA ARG A 84 20.16 -7.12 4.13
C ARG A 84 20.05 -8.57 3.68
N LYS A 85 19.49 -9.43 4.53
CA LYS A 85 19.14 -10.82 4.21
C LYS A 85 17.78 -10.93 3.54
N ARG A 86 17.02 -9.85 3.59
CA ARG A 86 15.70 -9.69 2.99
C ARG A 86 15.58 -8.30 2.33
N ASN A 87 14.86 -8.25 1.21
CA ASN A 87 14.53 -6.97 0.56
C ASN A 87 13.57 -6.14 1.41
N PRO A 88 13.60 -4.82 1.29
CA PRO A 88 12.71 -3.93 2.02
C PRO A 88 11.24 -4.24 1.74
N LEU A 89 10.42 -4.11 2.77
CA LEU A 89 8.98 -4.25 2.66
C LEU A 89 8.25 -3.38 3.69
N LYS A 90 6.97 -3.10 3.44
CA LYS A 90 6.09 -2.35 4.33
C LYS A 90 4.70 -2.99 4.36
N PHE A 91 4.09 -2.99 5.50
CA PHE A 91 2.73 -3.46 5.75
C PHE A 91 1.83 -2.29 6.13
N VAL A 92 0.60 -2.30 5.63
CA VAL A 92 -0.45 -1.40 6.11
C VAL A 92 -1.62 -2.25 6.58
N LEU A 93 -2.05 -2.00 7.80
CA LEU A 93 -3.20 -2.65 8.41
C LEU A 93 -4.38 -1.67 8.47
N ILE A 94 -5.46 -2.01 7.76
CA ILE A 94 -6.67 -1.18 7.69
C ILE A 94 -7.76 -1.81 8.54
N GLY A 95 -8.20 -1.08 9.55
CA GLY A 95 -9.35 -1.44 10.36
C GLY A 95 -10.66 -0.97 9.73
N VAL A 96 -11.65 -1.87 9.61
CA VAL A 96 -12.98 -1.59 9.03
C VAL A 96 -14.07 -2.01 9.99
N GLY A 97 -14.97 -1.08 10.30
CA GLY A 97 -16.14 -1.37 11.14
C GLY A 97 -15.91 -1.14 12.64
N PRO A 98 -16.97 -1.35 13.45
CA PRO A 98 -16.97 -1.00 14.87
C PRO A 98 -16.28 -2.01 15.80
N ASP A 99 -16.01 -3.23 15.32
CA ASP A 99 -15.44 -4.31 16.13
C ASP A 99 -13.90 -4.37 16.05
N VAL A 100 -13.30 -3.40 15.38
CA VAL A 100 -11.84 -3.26 15.29
C VAL A 100 -11.25 -2.82 16.62
N ASN A 101 -10.21 -3.51 17.05
CA ASN A 101 -9.43 -3.10 18.21
C ASN A 101 -8.28 -2.17 17.76
N GLU A 102 -8.55 -0.86 17.81
CA GLU A 102 -7.61 0.18 17.39
C GLU A 102 -6.28 0.09 18.14
N GLN A 103 -6.32 -0.20 19.44
CA GLN A 103 -5.12 -0.34 20.25
C GLN A 103 -4.18 -1.44 19.70
N GLN A 104 -4.72 -2.54 19.16
CA GLN A 104 -3.89 -3.59 18.56
C GLN A 104 -3.25 -3.13 17.23
N LEU A 105 -3.93 -2.25 16.48
CA LEU A 105 -3.38 -1.66 15.27
C LEU A 105 -2.23 -0.71 15.61
N GLU A 106 -2.42 0.15 16.62
CA GLU A 106 -1.39 1.05 17.16
C GLU A 106 -0.18 0.26 17.70
N GLU A 107 -0.42 -0.84 18.41
CA GLU A 107 0.65 -1.69 18.93
C GLU A 107 1.52 -2.34 17.86
N LEU A 108 0.98 -2.56 16.64
CA LEU A 108 1.77 -3.04 15.50
C LEU A 108 2.52 -1.89 14.82
N ASP A 109 1.88 -0.74 14.67
CA ASP A 109 2.47 0.46 14.08
C ASP A 109 3.67 0.94 14.91
N ASP A 110 3.49 1.05 16.23
CA ASP A 110 4.52 1.47 17.19
C ASP A 110 5.49 0.34 17.60
N LEU A 111 5.51 -0.79 16.88
CA LEU A 111 6.31 -1.95 17.26
C LEU A 111 7.81 -1.63 17.24
N ASP A 112 8.42 -1.54 18.42
CA ASP A 112 9.89 -1.48 18.54
C ASP A 112 10.52 -2.85 18.18
N THR A 113 11.11 -2.92 17.02
CA THR A 113 11.81 -4.12 16.52
C THR A 113 13.28 -4.15 16.95
N GLY A 114 13.78 -3.15 17.67
CA GLY A 114 15.19 -2.98 17.99
C GLY A 114 16.05 -2.63 16.77
N THR A 115 15.43 -2.24 15.64
CA THR A 115 16.11 -1.85 14.40
C THR A 115 15.54 -0.53 13.87
N GLU A 116 16.20 0.10 12.92
CA GLU A 116 15.70 1.28 12.20
C GLU A 116 14.59 0.93 11.18
N ILE A 117 14.17 -0.33 11.09
CA ILE A 117 13.17 -0.79 10.14
C ILE A 117 11.78 -0.66 10.74
N ASP A 118 11.02 0.28 10.21
CA ASP A 118 9.61 0.45 10.46
C ASP A 118 8.82 -0.38 9.45
N LEU A 119 8.15 -1.44 9.93
CA LEU A 119 7.44 -2.39 9.07
C LEU A 119 5.96 -2.10 8.92
N TRP A 120 5.31 -1.53 9.93
CA TRP A 120 3.86 -1.41 9.98
C TRP A 120 3.41 0.05 9.97
N ASP A 121 2.33 0.32 9.27
CA ASP A 121 1.45 1.47 9.45
C ASP A 121 0.02 0.98 9.62
N HIS A 122 -0.82 1.76 10.26
CA HIS A 122 -2.23 1.46 10.36
C HIS A 122 -3.12 2.62 9.92
N LYS A 123 -4.36 2.30 9.56
CA LYS A 123 -5.42 3.25 9.25
C LYS A 123 -6.77 2.71 9.68
N LEU A 124 -7.64 3.61 10.10
CA LEU A 124 -9.07 3.32 10.26
C LEU A 124 -9.80 3.77 8.99
N ALA A 125 -10.53 2.86 8.37
CA ALA A 125 -11.28 3.16 7.14
C ALA A 125 -12.30 4.29 7.34
N ALA A 126 -12.83 4.46 8.55
CA ALA A 126 -13.75 5.53 8.91
C ALA A 126 -13.11 6.94 8.86
N GLU A 127 -11.80 7.03 8.98
CA GLU A 127 -11.03 8.29 8.96
C GLU A 127 -10.48 8.59 7.56
N MET A 128 -10.47 7.60 6.69
CA MET A 128 -9.96 7.75 5.32
C MET A 128 -10.99 8.46 4.44
N ARG A 129 -10.57 9.50 3.76
CA ARG A 129 -11.40 10.22 2.76
C ARG A 129 -11.30 9.60 1.38
N VAL A 130 -10.12 9.10 1.04
CA VAL A 130 -9.82 8.47 -0.25
C VAL A 130 -8.80 7.34 -0.07
N LEU A 131 -8.91 6.29 -0.90
CA LEU A 131 -7.99 5.15 -0.89
C LEU A 131 -6.52 5.53 -1.13
N GLN A 132 -6.29 6.65 -1.81
CA GLN A 132 -4.93 7.15 -2.08
C GLN A 132 -4.16 7.53 -0.80
N GLU A 133 -4.87 7.82 0.31
CA GLU A 133 -4.23 8.11 1.61
C GLU A 133 -3.44 6.91 2.15
N ILE A 134 -3.84 5.68 1.81
CA ILE A 134 -3.08 4.45 2.14
C ILE A 134 -1.68 4.50 1.53
N PHE A 135 -1.58 4.99 0.30
CA PHE A 135 -0.32 5.05 -0.43
C PHE A 135 0.52 6.27 -0.05
N ALA A 136 -0.12 7.37 0.34
CA ALA A 136 0.56 8.64 0.61
C ALA A 136 1.48 8.59 1.85
N GLU A 137 1.18 7.76 2.84
CA GLU A 137 1.99 7.62 4.06
C GLU A 137 3.11 6.59 3.91
N VAL A 138 2.87 5.58 3.10
CA VAL A 138 3.80 4.46 2.94
C VAL A 138 4.87 4.72 1.89
N VAL A 139 4.56 5.58 0.94
CA VAL A 139 5.53 5.95 -0.07
C VAL A 139 6.38 7.09 0.48
N ASP A 140 7.64 6.81 0.80
CA ASP A 140 8.61 7.90 1.01
C ASP A 140 8.51 8.84 -0.20
N LYS A 141 8.00 10.05 0.04
CA LYS A 141 7.78 11.06 -1.00
C LYS A 141 9.05 11.37 -1.79
N ASN A 142 10.20 11.10 -1.20
CA ASN A 142 11.52 11.28 -1.78
C ASN A 142 12.07 9.99 -2.41
N ALA A 143 11.40 8.84 -2.24
CA ALA A 143 11.83 7.61 -2.88
C ALA A 143 11.82 7.78 -4.40
N ARG A 144 12.92 7.45 -5.04
CA ARG A 144 13.08 7.52 -6.48
C ARG A 144 12.69 6.18 -7.09
N VAL A 145 11.65 6.17 -7.92
CA VAL A 145 11.11 4.94 -8.55
C VAL A 145 11.68 4.70 -9.95
N SER A 146 12.26 5.74 -10.56
CA SER A 146 12.96 5.65 -11.84
C SER A 146 13.97 6.80 -11.97
N ASP A 147 15.03 6.58 -12.74
CA ASP A 147 16.00 7.64 -13.04
C ASP A 147 15.41 8.74 -13.93
N HIS A 148 14.40 8.40 -14.73
CA HIS A 148 13.74 9.32 -15.67
C HIS A 148 12.23 9.13 -15.69
N GLY A 149 11.51 10.22 -15.89
CA GLY A 149 10.07 10.22 -16.09
C GLY A 149 9.55 11.58 -16.53
N ARG A 150 8.42 11.61 -17.24
CA ARG A 150 7.76 12.83 -17.67
C ARG A 150 6.26 12.74 -17.52
N ILE A 151 5.65 13.83 -17.14
CA ILE A 151 4.21 14.00 -17.19
C ILE A 151 3.87 14.75 -18.47
N LEU A 152 2.98 14.19 -19.26
CA LEU A 152 2.54 14.76 -20.53
C LEU A 152 1.05 15.10 -20.44
N ASP A 153 0.64 16.20 -21.05
CA ASP A 153 -0.75 16.53 -21.27
C ASP A 153 -1.37 15.68 -22.40
N PRO A 154 -2.71 15.75 -22.64
CA PRO A 154 -3.36 15.02 -23.70
C PRO A 154 -2.85 15.34 -25.11
N ALA A 155 -2.28 16.52 -25.32
CA ALA A 155 -1.69 16.94 -26.60
C ALA A 155 -0.23 16.44 -26.78
N GLY A 156 0.34 15.78 -25.75
CA GLY A 156 1.72 15.30 -25.73
C GLY A 156 2.74 16.36 -25.28
N GLY A 157 2.28 17.53 -24.83
CA GLY A 157 3.12 18.55 -24.23
C GLY A 157 3.67 18.12 -22.87
N THR A 158 4.94 18.42 -22.57
CA THR A 158 5.54 18.10 -21.28
C THR A 158 5.06 19.08 -20.21
N VAL A 159 4.37 18.57 -19.20
CA VAL A 159 3.90 19.31 -18.03
C VAL A 159 4.97 19.35 -16.96
N LYS A 160 5.60 18.20 -16.69
CA LYS A 160 6.67 18.05 -15.71
C LYS A 160 7.72 17.08 -16.24
N ASP A 161 9.00 17.45 -16.10
CA ASP A 161 10.14 16.60 -16.46
C ASP A 161 10.97 16.29 -15.22
N TYR A 162 11.24 15.01 -15.02
CA TYR A 162 12.03 14.48 -13.92
C TYR A 162 13.37 13.89 -14.38
N SER A 163 13.85 14.27 -15.58
CA SER A 163 15.09 13.72 -16.14
C SER A 163 16.33 14.05 -15.33
N ASP A 164 16.34 15.21 -14.66
CA ASP A 164 17.48 15.65 -13.84
C ASP A 164 17.39 15.19 -12.38
N THR A 165 16.18 15.00 -11.86
CA THR A 165 15.94 14.70 -10.43
C THR A 165 15.61 13.25 -10.16
N GLY A 166 15.26 12.50 -11.21
CA GLY A 166 14.60 11.20 -11.10
C GLY A 166 13.12 11.31 -10.74
N LEU A 167 12.36 10.31 -11.16
CA LEU A 167 10.93 10.22 -10.92
C LEU A 167 10.67 9.83 -9.45
N PRO A 168 10.04 10.70 -8.63
CA PRO A 168 9.72 10.36 -7.26
C PRO A 168 8.52 9.42 -7.21
N ALA A 169 8.39 8.70 -6.09
CA ALA A 169 7.26 7.82 -5.87
C ALA A 169 5.93 8.58 -5.64
N PHE A 170 6.01 9.81 -5.14
CA PHE A 170 4.88 10.73 -5.04
C PHE A 170 5.00 11.84 -6.10
N LEU A 171 3.97 11.98 -6.94
CA LEU A 171 3.94 12.94 -8.03
C LEU A 171 3.04 14.13 -7.66
N GLU A 172 3.63 15.32 -7.67
CA GLU A 172 2.91 16.58 -7.47
C GLU A 172 3.19 17.52 -8.67
N PHE A 173 2.14 17.87 -9.39
CA PHE A 173 2.24 18.70 -10.57
C PHE A 173 0.90 19.38 -10.88
N GLU A 174 0.93 20.49 -11.63
CA GLU A 174 -0.25 21.22 -12.08
C GLU A 174 -0.56 20.87 -13.53
N MET A 175 -1.84 20.57 -13.81
CA MET A 175 -2.32 20.32 -15.17
C MET A 175 -2.99 21.56 -15.75
N PRO A 176 -2.92 21.77 -17.08
CA PRO A 176 -3.71 22.79 -17.74
C PRO A 176 -5.23 22.62 -17.46
N ALA A 177 -5.93 23.73 -17.32
CA ALA A 177 -7.37 23.70 -17.06
C ALA A 177 -8.13 23.00 -18.20
N GLY A 178 -9.11 22.16 -17.85
CA GLY A 178 -10.00 21.50 -18.82
C GLY A 178 -9.46 20.22 -19.41
N VAL A 179 -8.33 19.66 -18.90
CA VAL A 179 -7.86 18.34 -19.29
C VAL A 179 -8.41 17.27 -18.35
N ASP A 180 -8.73 16.10 -18.88
CA ASP A 180 -9.37 15.00 -18.14
C ASP A 180 -8.40 13.86 -17.79
N TYR A 181 -7.20 13.86 -18.34
CA TYR A 181 -6.17 12.87 -18.05
C TYR A 181 -4.76 13.41 -18.30
N PHE A 182 -3.78 12.72 -17.76
CA PHE A 182 -2.37 12.90 -18.07
C PHE A 182 -1.75 11.58 -18.51
N THR A 183 -0.58 11.66 -19.12
CA THR A 183 0.24 10.48 -19.45
C THR A 183 1.54 10.55 -18.66
N LEU A 184 1.81 9.52 -17.86
CA LEU A 184 3.12 9.30 -17.25
C LEU A 184 3.97 8.48 -18.23
N ASP A 185 5.06 9.04 -18.70
CA ASP A 185 6.06 8.36 -19.53
C ASP A 185 7.27 8.02 -18.67
N VAL A 186 7.49 6.73 -18.44
CA VAL A 186 8.63 6.19 -17.69
C VAL A 186 9.47 5.32 -18.60
N ASN A 187 10.65 5.80 -18.98
CA ASN A 187 11.57 5.07 -19.85
C ASN A 187 10.92 4.57 -21.16
N GLY A 188 9.99 5.36 -21.72
CA GLY A 188 9.26 5.02 -22.94
C GLY A 188 7.99 4.19 -22.73
N SER A 189 7.74 3.70 -21.52
CA SER A 189 6.46 3.09 -21.13
C SER A 189 5.47 4.18 -20.76
N LYS A 190 4.30 4.19 -21.41
CA LYS A 190 3.27 5.20 -21.21
C LYS A 190 2.09 4.67 -20.41
N ILE A 191 1.77 5.35 -19.31
CA ILE A 191 0.65 5.06 -18.44
C ILE A 191 -0.32 6.25 -18.52
N HIS A 192 -1.58 6.00 -18.91
CA HIS A 192 -2.63 7.00 -18.94
C HIS A 192 -3.41 6.98 -17.62
N GLN A 193 -3.54 8.15 -16.99
CA GLN A 193 -4.27 8.30 -15.74
C GLN A 193 -5.31 9.41 -15.87
N GLY A 194 -6.59 9.07 -15.63
CA GLY A 194 -7.69 10.03 -15.57
C GLY A 194 -7.56 10.94 -14.35
N LEU A 195 -7.95 12.21 -14.54
CA LEU A 195 -8.08 13.18 -13.46
C LEU A 195 -9.53 13.13 -12.95
N THR A 196 -9.73 12.64 -11.73
CA THR A 196 -11.02 12.70 -11.05
C THR A 196 -11.15 14.02 -10.28
N ASP A 197 -12.38 14.48 -10.02
CA ASP A 197 -12.61 15.72 -9.27
C ASP A 197 -12.00 15.73 -7.86
N HIS A 198 -11.71 14.55 -7.30
CA HIS A 198 -11.04 14.40 -6.01
C HIS A 198 -9.52 14.68 -6.05
N ALA A 199 -8.91 14.69 -7.23
CA ALA A 199 -7.50 15.02 -7.41
C ALA A 199 -7.27 16.54 -7.61
N ARG A 200 -8.33 17.35 -7.62
CA ARG A 200 -8.26 18.80 -7.79
C ARG A 200 -8.16 19.48 -6.44
N VAL A 201 -6.97 19.68 -5.93
CA VAL A 201 -6.74 20.60 -4.81
C VAL A 201 -7.00 22.03 -5.33
N PRO A 202 -7.94 22.80 -4.75
CA PRO A 202 -8.17 24.16 -5.21
C PRO A 202 -6.94 25.04 -4.97
N PRO A 203 -6.63 26.00 -5.85
CA PRO A 203 -5.44 26.85 -5.75
C PRO A 203 -5.26 27.61 -4.44
N SER A 204 -6.32 27.72 -3.63
CA SER A 204 -6.33 28.41 -2.33
C SER A 204 -5.67 27.61 -1.19
N GLU A 205 -5.38 26.33 -1.35
CA GLU A 205 -4.73 25.50 -0.32
C GLU A 205 -3.23 25.30 -0.54
N LEU A 206 -2.71 25.66 -1.74
CA LEU A 206 -1.28 25.57 -2.08
C LEU A 206 -0.44 26.75 -1.55
N ALA A 207 -1.06 27.74 -0.88
CA ALA A 207 -0.40 28.95 -0.41
C ALA A 207 -0.27 29.05 1.13
N ARG A 208 -0.13 27.93 1.83
CA ARG A 208 0.15 27.94 3.28
C ARG A 208 1.35 27.08 3.64
#